data_72834fd8180ce2d7ea8d02bbea636bfe
#
_entry.id   72834fd8180ce2d7ea8d02bbea636bfe
#
_cell.length_a   1.000
_cell.length_b   1.000
_cell.length_c   1.000
_cell.angle_alpha   90.00
_cell.angle_beta   90.00
_cell.angle_gamma   90.00
#
_symmetry.space_group_name_H-M   'P 1'
#
loop_
_entity.id
_entity.type
_entity.pdbx_description
1 polymer ?
#
loop_
_entity_poly.entity_id
_entity_poly.type
_entity_poly.pdbx_seq_one_letter_code
_entity_poly.pdbx_strand_id
1 'polypeptide(L)'
;MSKLALLWQQQRPCERAPLRRDEMQRFGAMARAAAARPPSVTLARRSLPMVPMVIERSSRGERAFDIYSRLLKERIIILNGPVHDELASVVTAQLLFLESEDPTSPISMYINSPGGVVTAGLAIYDTMQYIQPAVATLCMGQAASMGSLLLAAGEDGMRRALPNAQIMLHQPSGGAQGQASDIAIVAREILKTRAKLNDIYVHHTKKPLADVEKVMDRDSYFTAQEAMDFGVVDEVVHPRTKD
;
A
#
# COMPACT_ATOMS: atom_id res chain seq x y z
N MET A 1 -24.24 42.45 -45.99
CA MET A 1 -25.18 41.40 -45.56
C MET A 1 -24.41 40.10 -45.57
N SER A 2 -24.24 39.52 -44.40
CA SER A 2 -23.18 38.59 -44.03
C SER A 2 -23.49 37.15 -44.44
N LYS A 3 -22.43 36.41 -44.81
CA LYS A 3 -22.41 34.99 -45.21
C LYS A 3 -22.90 33.99 -44.14
N LEU A 4 -23.44 34.47 -43.01
CA LEU A 4 -23.93 33.66 -41.88
C LEU A 4 -25.38 33.23 -42.00
N ALA A 5 -26.18 33.80 -42.94
CA ALA A 5 -27.57 33.47 -43.11
C ALA A 5 -27.86 32.23 -43.99
N LEU A 6 -26.85 31.69 -44.70
CA LEU A 6 -27.02 30.58 -45.64
C LEU A 6 -26.73 29.20 -45.03
N LEU A 7 -26.21 29.11 -43.82
CA LEU A 7 -25.85 27.84 -43.14
C LEU A 7 -26.96 27.25 -42.25
N TRP A 8 -28.07 27.97 -42.06
CA TRP A 8 -29.18 27.56 -41.18
C TRP A 8 -30.32 26.81 -41.88
N GLN A 9 -30.26 26.66 -43.22
CA GLN A 9 -31.36 26.06 -44.01
C GLN A 9 -31.16 24.59 -44.40
N GLN A 10 -30.11 23.88 -43.92
CA GLN A 10 -29.86 22.47 -44.28
C GLN A 10 -29.93 21.46 -43.15
N GLN A 11 -30.51 21.77 -42.02
CA GLN A 11 -30.85 20.75 -41.03
C GLN A 11 -32.30 20.30 -41.18
N ARG A 12 -32.52 19.33 -42.08
CA ARG A 12 -33.80 18.59 -42.07
C ARG A 12 -33.84 17.74 -40.79
N PRO A 13 -35.00 17.74 -40.06
CA PRO A 13 -35.17 16.80 -38.96
C PRO A 13 -35.11 15.39 -39.51
N CYS A 14 -34.28 14.55 -38.90
CA CYS A 14 -34.19 13.13 -39.19
C CYS A 14 -35.49 12.48 -38.73
N GLU A 15 -36.46 12.30 -39.63
CA GLU A 15 -37.66 11.47 -39.41
C GLU A 15 -37.20 10.03 -39.20
N ARG A 16 -37.21 9.57 -37.96
CA ARG A 16 -36.97 8.16 -37.64
C ARG A 16 -38.14 7.33 -38.18
N ALA A 17 -37.88 6.47 -39.14
CA ALA A 17 -38.84 5.51 -39.61
C ALA A 17 -39.37 4.67 -38.43
N PRO A 18 -40.68 4.31 -38.42
CA PRO A 18 -41.22 3.47 -37.36
C PRO A 18 -40.54 2.11 -37.36
N LEU A 19 -40.12 1.68 -36.17
CA LEU A 19 -39.49 0.36 -35.95
C LEU A 19 -40.41 -0.76 -36.47
N ARG A 20 -39.86 -1.70 -37.22
CA ARG A 20 -40.58 -2.88 -37.72
C ARG A 20 -41.04 -3.76 -36.55
N ARG A 21 -42.16 -4.50 -36.75
CA ARG A 21 -42.75 -5.37 -35.71
C ARG A 21 -41.79 -6.43 -35.16
N ASP A 22 -40.87 -6.92 -35.95
CA ASP A 22 -39.85 -7.87 -35.59
C ASP A 22 -38.76 -7.21 -34.68
N GLU A 23 -38.42 -5.97 -34.85
CA GLU A 23 -37.54 -5.22 -33.97
C GLU A 23 -38.17 -4.98 -32.59
N MET A 24 -39.45 -4.66 -32.54
CA MET A 24 -40.18 -4.52 -31.26
C MET A 24 -40.28 -5.85 -30.49
N GLN A 25 -40.40 -7.00 -31.18
CA GLN A 25 -40.39 -8.31 -30.52
C GLN A 25 -39.00 -8.66 -29.94
N ARG A 26 -37.93 -8.28 -30.63
CA ARG A 26 -36.57 -8.46 -30.12
C ARG A 26 -36.26 -7.57 -28.89
N PHE A 27 -36.76 -6.31 -28.88
CA PHE A 27 -36.64 -5.44 -27.70
C PHE A 27 -37.46 -5.98 -26.51
N GLY A 28 -38.65 -6.53 -26.74
CA GLY A 28 -39.46 -7.17 -25.69
C GLY A 28 -38.82 -8.43 -25.11
N ALA A 29 -38.09 -9.22 -25.92
CA ALA A 29 -37.34 -10.41 -25.46
C ALA A 29 -36.10 -10.00 -24.64
N MET A 30 -35.36 -8.96 -25.05
CA MET A 30 -34.23 -8.42 -24.27
C MET A 30 -34.66 -7.80 -22.92
N ALA A 31 -35.80 -7.10 -22.90
CA ALA A 31 -36.35 -6.54 -21.65
C ALA A 31 -36.78 -7.62 -20.64
N ARG A 32 -37.24 -8.80 -21.12
CA ARG A 32 -37.60 -9.94 -20.25
C ARG A 32 -36.35 -10.69 -19.73
N ALA A 33 -35.26 -10.73 -20.48
CA ALA A 33 -33.98 -11.31 -20.04
C ALA A 33 -33.29 -10.45 -18.95
N ALA A 34 -33.50 -9.12 -18.97
CA ALA A 34 -32.95 -8.21 -17.97
C ALA A 34 -33.69 -8.26 -16.62
N ALA A 35 -34.86 -8.92 -16.54
CA ALA A 35 -35.63 -9.07 -15.31
C ALA A 35 -35.27 -10.34 -14.50
N ALA A 36 -34.27 -11.12 -14.94
CA ALA A 36 -33.72 -12.19 -14.13
C ALA A 36 -33.03 -11.57 -12.89
N ARG A 37 -33.56 -11.86 -11.69
CA ARG A 37 -32.93 -11.47 -10.42
C ARG A 37 -31.45 -11.86 -10.45
N PRO A 38 -30.53 -10.91 -10.17
CA PRO A 38 -29.14 -11.30 -10.03
C PRO A 38 -29.02 -12.38 -8.95
N PRO A 39 -28.14 -13.38 -9.12
CA PRO A 39 -27.92 -14.38 -8.10
C PRO A 39 -27.59 -13.63 -6.81
N SER A 40 -28.27 -14.01 -5.71
CA SER A 40 -27.98 -13.45 -4.39
C SER A 40 -26.52 -13.77 -4.07
N VAL A 41 -25.66 -12.75 -4.16
CA VAL A 41 -24.29 -12.84 -3.69
C VAL A 41 -24.38 -12.97 -2.17
N THR A 42 -24.35 -14.20 -1.70
CA THR A 42 -24.13 -14.47 -0.29
C THR A 42 -22.73 -13.97 0.02
N LEU A 43 -22.65 -12.77 0.59
CA LEU A 43 -21.41 -12.25 1.18
C LEU A 43 -21.01 -13.29 2.24
N ALA A 44 -20.09 -14.19 1.87
CA ALA A 44 -19.42 -15.03 2.83
C ALA A 44 -18.86 -14.08 3.89
N ARG A 45 -19.40 -14.12 5.11
CA ARG A 45 -18.82 -13.44 6.26
C ARG A 45 -17.39 -13.96 6.37
N ARG A 46 -16.42 -13.17 5.94
CA ARG A 46 -15.04 -13.41 6.30
C ARG A 46 -15.00 -13.38 7.82
N SER A 47 -14.95 -14.55 8.44
CA SER A 47 -14.62 -14.62 9.86
C SER A 47 -13.22 -14.02 9.98
N LEU A 48 -13.12 -12.86 10.63
CA LEU A 48 -11.82 -12.34 11.02
C LEU A 48 -11.17 -13.43 11.87
N PRO A 49 -9.89 -13.78 11.62
CA PRO A 49 -9.19 -14.72 12.47
C PRO A 49 -9.26 -14.19 13.90
N MET A 50 -9.73 -15.04 14.83
CA MET A 50 -9.81 -14.69 16.22
C MET A 50 -8.39 -14.48 16.75
N VAL A 51 -8.08 -13.26 17.21
CA VAL A 51 -6.78 -12.93 17.79
C VAL A 51 -6.63 -13.76 19.09
N PRO A 52 -5.60 -14.62 19.19
CA PRO A 52 -5.44 -15.47 20.37
C PRO A 52 -5.06 -14.64 21.60
N MET A 53 -5.61 -15.03 22.75
CA MET A 53 -5.26 -14.46 24.04
C MET A 53 -4.15 -15.30 24.69
N VAL A 54 -3.16 -14.63 25.28
CA VAL A 54 -2.09 -15.23 26.07
C VAL A 54 -2.18 -14.77 27.52
N ILE A 55 -1.90 -15.68 28.46
CA ILE A 55 -1.89 -15.39 29.89
C ILE A 55 -0.44 -15.33 30.38
N GLU A 56 -0.05 -14.17 30.87
CA GLU A 56 1.22 -13.97 31.55
C GLU A 56 1.04 -14.16 33.05
N ARG A 57 1.79 -15.06 33.65
CA ARG A 57 1.82 -15.30 35.09
C ARG A 57 3.01 -14.57 35.71
N SER A 58 2.75 -13.70 36.66
CA SER A 58 3.78 -13.00 37.42
C SER A 58 3.54 -13.14 38.92
N SER A 59 4.51 -12.75 39.74
CA SER A 59 4.36 -12.68 41.20
C SER A 59 3.21 -11.76 41.68
N ARG A 60 2.69 -10.89 40.76
CA ARG A 60 1.58 -9.96 41.02
C ARG A 60 0.23 -10.48 40.53
N GLY A 61 0.14 -11.74 40.05
CA GLY A 61 -1.05 -12.35 39.52
C GLY A 61 -0.99 -12.67 38.01
N GLU A 62 -2.11 -13.07 37.44
CA GLU A 62 -2.30 -13.41 36.05
C GLU A 62 -2.86 -12.20 35.28
N ARG A 63 -2.28 -11.92 34.09
CA ARG A 63 -2.78 -10.91 33.17
C ARG A 63 -3.00 -11.53 31.79
N ALA A 64 -4.15 -11.29 31.19
CA ALA A 64 -4.46 -11.69 29.83
C ALA A 64 -4.13 -10.55 28.86
N PHE A 65 -3.43 -10.88 27.76
CA PHE A 65 -3.13 -9.99 26.66
C PHE A 65 -3.55 -10.66 25.37
N ASP A 66 -3.98 -9.90 24.37
CA ASP A 66 -3.94 -10.42 23.02
C ASP A 66 -2.49 -10.55 22.54
N ILE A 67 -2.25 -11.40 21.53
CA ILE A 67 -0.88 -11.71 21.09
C ILE A 67 -0.14 -10.48 20.58
N TYR A 68 -0.82 -9.52 19.91
CA TYR A 68 -0.18 -8.31 19.41
C TYR A 68 0.20 -7.36 20.54
N SER A 69 -0.68 -7.17 21.53
CA SER A 69 -0.37 -6.40 22.74
C SER A 69 0.79 -7.02 23.54
N ARG A 70 0.88 -8.36 23.56
CA ARG A 70 2.01 -9.04 24.21
C ARG A 70 3.33 -8.82 23.47
N LEU A 71 3.31 -8.86 22.12
CA LEU A 71 4.49 -8.54 21.31
C LEU A 71 4.90 -7.07 21.44
N LEU A 72 3.94 -6.16 21.53
CA LEU A 72 4.21 -4.73 21.72
C LEU A 72 4.98 -4.46 23.03
N LYS A 73 4.75 -5.23 24.10
CA LYS A 73 5.56 -5.16 25.34
C LYS A 73 7.03 -5.49 25.12
N GLU A 74 7.33 -6.33 24.13
CA GLU A 74 8.71 -6.64 23.70
C GLU A 74 9.22 -5.65 22.62
N ARG A 75 8.53 -4.52 22.46
CA ARG A 75 8.84 -3.48 21.48
C ARG A 75 8.76 -3.96 20.02
N ILE A 76 7.87 -4.93 19.75
CA ILE A 76 7.65 -5.51 18.44
C ILE A 76 6.33 -4.98 17.87
N ILE A 77 6.40 -4.33 16.71
CA ILE A 77 5.27 -3.88 15.91
C ILE A 77 5.11 -4.82 14.72
N ILE A 78 3.90 -5.28 14.45
CA ILE A 78 3.57 -6.12 13.30
C ILE A 78 2.85 -5.28 12.25
N LEU A 79 3.52 -4.99 11.13
CA LEU A 79 2.93 -4.34 9.96
C LEU A 79 2.54 -5.41 8.95
N ASN A 80 1.30 -5.88 9.02
CA ASN A 80 0.79 -6.96 8.18
C ASN A 80 -0.40 -6.50 7.33
N GLY A 81 -0.41 -6.87 6.05
CA GLY A 81 -1.47 -6.54 5.10
C GLY A 81 -1.30 -5.19 4.41
N PRO A 82 -2.34 -4.70 3.70
CA PRO A 82 -2.29 -3.44 2.95
C PRO A 82 -2.11 -2.23 3.86
N VAL A 83 -1.28 -1.27 3.42
CA VAL A 83 -1.08 0.02 4.10
C VAL A 83 -2.26 0.93 3.77
N HIS A 84 -3.05 1.27 4.77
CA HIS A 84 -4.21 2.18 4.72
C HIS A 84 -4.24 3.06 5.97
N ASP A 85 -5.13 4.04 6.01
CA ASP A 85 -5.12 5.08 7.05
C ASP A 85 -5.32 4.50 8.47
N GLU A 86 -6.18 3.49 8.63
CA GLU A 86 -6.41 2.86 9.93
C GLU A 86 -5.16 2.10 10.42
N LEU A 87 -4.48 1.34 9.53
CA LEU A 87 -3.23 0.68 9.87
C LEU A 87 -2.15 1.70 10.23
N ALA A 88 -2.03 2.77 9.43
CA ALA A 88 -1.06 3.84 9.68
C ALA A 88 -1.29 4.51 11.04
N SER A 89 -2.55 4.80 11.38
CA SER A 89 -2.92 5.37 12.68
C SER A 89 -2.50 4.48 13.85
N VAL A 90 -2.74 3.16 13.75
CA VAL A 90 -2.37 2.20 14.80
C VAL A 90 -0.85 2.09 14.93
N VAL A 91 -0.12 1.94 13.81
CA VAL A 91 1.35 1.82 13.82
C VAL A 91 2.00 3.09 14.36
N THR A 92 1.54 4.27 13.93
CA THR A 92 2.03 5.56 14.44
C THR A 92 1.81 5.69 15.95
N ALA A 93 0.61 5.33 16.43
CA ALA A 93 0.33 5.36 17.87
C ALA A 93 1.23 4.39 18.66
N GLN A 94 1.52 3.20 18.12
CA GLN A 94 2.43 2.23 18.73
C GLN A 94 3.87 2.75 18.78
N LEU A 95 4.36 3.40 17.72
CA LEU A 95 5.69 4.00 17.68
C LEU A 95 5.84 5.09 18.76
N LEU A 96 4.88 6.03 18.83
CA LEU A 96 4.88 7.10 19.83
C LEU A 96 4.73 6.56 21.26
N PHE A 97 3.91 5.54 21.47
CA PHE A 97 3.77 4.88 22.75
C PHE A 97 5.09 4.25 23.21
N LEU A 98 5.77 3.49 22.33
CA LEU A 98 7.04 2.85 22.67
C LEU A 98 8.16 3.87 22.91
N GLU A 99 8.18 5.00 22.21
CA GLU A 99 9.08 6.10 22.52
C GLU A 99 8.81 6.67 23.92
N SER A 100 7.53 6.86 24.29
CA SER A 100 7.18 7.40 25.61
C SER A 100 7.54 6.45 26.76
N GLU A 101 7.55 5.12 26.52
CA GLU A 101 7.94 4.11 27.51
C GLU A 101 9.47 4.06 27.72
N ASP A 102 10.22 4.06 26.62
CA ASP A 102 11.69 4.06 26.62
C ASP A 102 12.22 4.67 25.32
N PRO A 103 12.75 5.89 25.35
CA PRO A 103 13.28 6.58 24.17
C PRO A 103 14.63 6.04 23.69
N THR A 104 15.27 5.14 24.42
CA THR A 104 16.64 4.67 24.12
C THR A 104 16.70 3.28 23.50
N SER A 105 15.75 2.41 23.87
CA SER A 105 15.73 1.04 23.38
C SER A 105 15.15 0.95 21.96
N PRO A 106 15.74 0.14 21.06
CA PRO A 106 15.25 0.01 19.70
C PRO A 106 13.85 -0.61 19.62
N ILE A 107 13.12 -0.25 18.57
CA ILE A 107 11.81 -0.81 18.22
C ILE A 107 12.01 -1.77 17.04
N SER A 108 11.39 -2.94 17.06
CA SER A 108 11.42 -3.91 15.96
C SER A 108 10.11 -3.88 15.18
N MET A 109 10.17 -3.55 13.88
CA MET A 109 9.01 -3.58 12.99
C MET A 109 9.11 -4.76 12.03
N TYR A 110 8.16 -5.69 12.14
CA TYR A 110 8.07 -6.88 11.30
C TYR A 110 7.05 -6.64 10.18
N ILE A 111 7.51 -6.73 8.93
CA ILE A 111 6.77 -6.29 7.75
C ILE A 111 6.38 -7.48 6.88
N ASN A 112 5.07 -7.63 6.61
CA ASN A 112 4.50 -8.51 5.60
C ASN A 112 3.38 -7.77 4.89
N SER A 113 3.74 -6.93 3.89
CA SER A 113 2.79 -6.00 3.28
C SER A 113 2.94 -5.93 1.77
N PRO A 114 1.84 -5.94 1.01
CA PRO A 114 1.82 -5.64 -0.42
C PRO A 114 1.97 -4.14 -0.72
N GLY A 115 2.13 -3.28 0.29
CA GLY A 115 2.07 -1.83 0.14
C GLY A 115 0.65 -1.27 0.24
N GLY A 116 0.40 -0.11 -0.35
CA GLY A 116 -0.93 0.51 -0.31
C GLY A 116 -0.88 2.03 -0.48
N VAL A 117 -1.67 2.75 0.33
CA VAL A 117 -1.85 4.21 0.21
C VAL A 117 -0.57 4.94 0.56
N VAL A 118 -0.08 5.78 -0.37
CA VAL A 118 1.19 6.49 -0.23
C VAL A 118 1.19 7.43 0.99
N THR A 119 0.13 8.21 1.19
CA THR A 119 0.03 9.14 2.31
C THR A 119 0.01 8.44 3.66
N ALA A 120 -0.67 7.30 3.76
CA ALA A 120 -0.67 6.46 4.96
C ALA A 120 0.74 5.89 5.25
N GLY A 121 1.44 5.43 4.21
CA GLY A 121 2.82 4.95 4.34
C GLY A 121 3.80 6.06 4.72
N LEU A 122 3.66 7.25 4.16
CA LEU A 122 4.50 8.40 4.52
C LEU A 122 4.25 8.86 5.98
N ALA A 123 3.03 8.74 6.50
CA ALA A 123 2.76 9.03 7.91
C ALA A 123 3.53 8.09 8.84
N ILE A 124 3.60 6.80 8.51
CA ILE A 124 4.43 5.84 9.25
C ILE A 124 5.92 6.19 9.09
N TYR A 125 6.37 6.42 7.86
CA TYR A 125 7.75 6.79 7.54
C TYR A 125 8.22 8.01 8.35
N ASP A 126 7.47 9.10 8.25
CA ASP A 126 7.82 10.33 8.95
C ASP A 126 7.86 10.13 10.48
N THR A 127 6.97 9.29 11.02
CA THR A 127 6.98 8.96 12.45
C THR A 127 8.21 8.12 12.82
N MET A 128 8.61 7.13 12.00
CA MET A 128 9.84 6.35 12.20
C MET A 128 11.08 7.24 12.24
N GLN A 129 11.11 8.28 11.39
CA GLN A 129 12.25 9.22 11.34
C GLN A 129 12.20 10.29 12.45
N TYR A 130 11.01 10.57 12.99
CA TYR A 130 10.79 11.60 14.01
C TYR A 130 11.14 11.15 15.42
N ILE A 131 10.84 9.89 15.76
CA ILE A 131 11.05 9.34 17.11
C ILE A 131 12.53 9.10 17.40
N GLN A 132 12.92 9.16 18.69
CA GLN A 132 14.31 8.93 19.10
C GLN A 132 14.78 7.48 19.01
N PRO A 133 13.95 6.45 19.36
CA PRO A 133 14.35 5.06 19.26
C PRO A 133 14.67 4.66 17.83
N ALA A 134 15.80 3.95 17.63
CA ALA A 134 16.12 3.31 16.36
C ALA A 134 15.03 2.28 15.98
N VAL A 135 14.57 2.30 14.75
CA VAL A 135 13.57 1.33 14.25
C VAL A 135 14.27 0.26 13.40
N ALA A 136 14.42 -0.93 13.95
CA ALA A 136 14.88 -2.10 13.21
C ALA A 136 13.72 -2.67 12.37
N THR A 137 13.97 -3.01 11.10
CA THR A 137 12.96 -3.58 10.22
C THR A 137 13.30 -5.00 9.80
N LEU A 138 12.29 -5.88 9.69
CA LEU A 138 12.44 -7.26 9.23
C LEU A 138 11.34 -7.62 8.24
N CYS A 139 11.70 -7.93 7.00
CA CYS A 139 10.75 -8.46 6.02
C CYS A 139 10.48 -9.95 6.25
N MET A 140 9.19 -10.30 6.43
CA MET A 140 8.69 -11.67 6.52
C MET A 140 7.65 -11.88 5.41
N GLY A 141 7.91 -12.82 4.50
CA GLY A 141 7.01 -13.08 3.37
C GLY A 141 7.20 -12.05 2.26
N GLN A 142 6.61 -10.84 2.38
CA GLN A 142 6.77 -9.80 1.36
C GLN A 142 6.85 -8.39 1.92
N ALA A 143 7.59 -7.54 1.21
CA ALA A 143 7.55 -6.09 1.37
C ALA A 143 7.50 -5.44 -0.02
N ALA A 144 6.31 -4.99 -0.45
CA ALA A 144 6.11 -4.44 -1.77
C ALA A 144 5.68 -2.97 -1.72
N SER A 145 6.09 -2.16 -2.72
CA SER A 145 5.65 -0.77 -2.86
C SER A 145 5.90 0.03 -1.56
N MET A 146 4.86 0.61 -0.96
CA MET A 146 5.01 1.30 0.33
C MET A 146 5.57 0.40 1.44
N GLY A 147 5.34 -0.92 1.40
CA GLY A 147 5.95 -1.88 2.33
C GLY A 147 7.47 -1.96 2.19
N SER A 148 8.00 -1.91 0.97
CA SER A 148 9.45 -1.91 0.73
C SER A 148 10.10 -0.56 1.10
N LEU A 149 9.38 0.54 0.97
CA LEU A 149 9.84 1.85 1.45
C LEU A 149 9.98 1.84 2.98
N LEU A 150 9.00 1.33 3.70
CA LEU A 150 9.05 1.22 5.16
C LEU A 150 10.13 0.24 5.62
N LEU A 151 10.41 -0.84 4.86
CA LEU A 151 11.51 -1.74 5.11
C LEU A 151 12.86 -1.02 4.98
N ALA A 152 13.06 -0.28 3.89
CA ALA A 152 14.26 0.50 3.65
C ALA A 152 14.47 1.64 4.65
N ALA A 153 13.37 2.16 5.22
CA ALA A 153 13.36 3.28 6.18
C ALA A 153 13.83 2.91 7.59
N GLY A 154 14.14 1.65 7.85
CA GLY A 154 14.76 1.22 9.10
C GLY A 154 16.14 1.84 9.31
N GLU A 155 16.62 1.78 10.57
CA GLU A 155 17.95 2.25 10.95
C GLU A 155 19.05 1.52 10.16
N ASP A 156 20.06 2.24 9.69
CA ASP A 156 21.19 1.70 8.94
C ASP A 156 21.88 0.58 9.77
N GLY A 157 22.08 -0.59 9.17
CA GLY A 157 22.61 -1.78 9.84
C GLY A 157 21.55 -2.63 10.57
N MET A 158 20.29 -2.17 10.63
CA MET A 158 19.20 -2.88 11.32
C MET A 158 18.06 -3.30 10.39
N ARG A 159 18.24 -3.18 9.07
CA ARG A 159 17.23 -3.56 8.07
C ARG A 159 17.49 -5.01 7.62
N ARG A 160 16.50 -5.87 7.79
CA ARG A 160 16.69 -7.31 7.60
C ARG A 160 15.61 -7.93 6.72
N ALA A 161 15.93 -9.06 6.10
CA ALA A 161 14.96 -9.89 5.39
C ALA A 161 15.17 -11.37 5.72
N LEU A 162 14.08 -12.13 5.81
CA LEU A 162 14.18 -13.60 5.85
C LEU A 162 14.55 -14.15 4.46
N PRO A 163 15.19 -15.33 4.35
CA PRO A 163 15.77 -15.81 3.09
C PRO A 163 14.78 -15.98 1.94
N ASN A 164 13.51 -16.26 2.25
CA ASN A 164 12.45 -16.46 1.26
C ASN A 164 11.54 -15.22 1.11
N ALA A 165 11.93 -14.08 1.69
CA ALA A 165 11.19 -12.85 1.56
C ALA A 165 11.29 -12.30 0.12
N GLN A 166 10.19 -11.76 -0.38
CA GLN A 166 10.11 -11.07 -1.66
C GLN A 166 9.97 -9.57 -1.44
N ILE A 167 10.84 -8.80 -2.05
CA ILE A 167 10.79 -7.34 -1.98
C ILE A 167 10.43 -6.80 -3.37
N MET A 168 9.57 -5.79 -3.46
CA MET A 168 9.18 -5.20 -4.73
C MET A 168 9.17 -3.68 -4.65
N LEU A 169 9.85 -3.06 -5.62
CA LEU A 169 9.90 -1.61 -5.79
C LEU A 169 9.19 -1.23 -7.09
N HIS A 170 8.45 -0.14 -7.06
CA HIS A 170 7.86 0.49 -8.23
C HIS A 170 7.47 1.94 -7.96
N GLN A 171 7.26 2.71 -9.04
CA GLN A 171 6.77 4.09 -8.95
C GLN A 171 5.32 4.14 -8.43
N PRO A 172 4.89 5.27 -7.82
CA PRO A 172 3.50 5.41 -7.40
C PRO A 172 2.58 5.36 -8.62
N SER A 173 1.48 4.63 -8.50
CA SER A 173 0.39 4.62 -9.48
C SER A 173 -0.68 5.62 -9.08
N GLY A 174 -1.29 6.25 -10.07
CA GLY A 174 -2.40 7.17 -9.86
C GLY A 174 -3.18 7.39 -11.15
N GLY A 175 -4.37 7.91 -11.01
CA GLY A 175 -5.23 8.28 -12.14
C GLY A 175 -5.99 9.56 -11.85
N ALA A 176 -6.42 10.26 -12.90
CA ALA A 176 -7.24 11.44 -12.80
C ALA A 176 -8.36 11.39 -13.86
N GLN A 177 -9.53 11.88 -13.48
CA GLN A 177 -10.67 12.04 -14.37
C GLN A 177 -11.33 13.39 -14.08
N GLY A 178 -11.77 14.10 -15.11
CA GLY A 178 -12.41 15.41 -14.97
C GLY A 178 -12.00 16.37 -16.06
N GLN A 179 -12.00 17.67 -15.76
CA GLN A 179 -11.58 18.71 -16.69
C GLN A 179 -10.07 18.67 -16.95
N ALA A 180 -9.63 19.11 -18.12
CA ALA A 180 -8.21 19.06 -18.51
C ALA A 180 -7.28 19.74 -17.48
N SER A 181 -7.72 20.86 -16.89
CA SER A 181 -6.97 21.57 -15.85
C SER A 181 -6.81 20.73 -14.58
N ASP A 182 -7.87 20.03 -14.16
CA ASP A 182 -7.83 19.17 -12.96
C ASP A 182 -6.92 17.96 -13.18
N ILE A 183 -7.01 17.35 -14.36
CA ILE A 183 -6.10 16.25 -14.75
C ILE A 183 -4.64 16.70 -14.71
N ALA A 184 -4.33 17.90 -15.21
CA ALA A 184 -2.99 18.46 -15.21
C ALA A 184 -2.47 18.73 -13.79
N ILE A 185 -3.34 19.17 -12.86
CA ILE A 185 -2.98 19.37 -11.44
C ILE A 185 -2.65 18.02 -10.79
N VAL A 186 -3.52 17.01 -10.93
CA VAL A 186 -3.31 15.68 -10.34
C VAL A 186 -2.04 15.01 -10.90
N ALA A 187 -1.82 15.09 -12.23
CA ALA A 187 -0.61 14.55 -12.84
C ALA A 187 0.66 15.18 -12.27
N ARG A 188 0.65 16.49 -12.03
CA ARG A 188 1.79 17.20 -11.42
C ARG A 188 2.05 16.74 -9.98
N GLU A 189 1.00 16.51 -9.20
CA GLU A 189 1.14 16.02 -7.83
C GLU A 189 1.66 14.56 -7.79
N ILE A 190 1.25 13.70 -8.72
CA ILE A 190 1.79 12.34 -8.86
C ILE A 190 3.29 12.38 -9.17
N LEU A 191 3.72 13.28 -10.08
CA LEU A 191 5.15 13.44 -10.41
C LEU A 191 5.97 13.95 -9.21
N LYS A 192 5.44 14.88 -8.41
CA LYS A 192 6.08 15.32 -7.17
C LYS A 192 6.20 14.19 -6.15
N THR A 193 5.15 13.41 -6.01
CA THR A 193 5.14 12.22 -5.13
C THR A 193 6.20 11.21 -5.59
N ARG A 194 6.29 10.92 -6.89
CA ARG A 194 7.33 10.04 -7.47
C ARG A 194 8.73 10.53 -7.10
N ALA A 195 9.01 11.82 -7.31
CA ALA A 195 10.32 12.40 -6.98
C ALA A 195 10.64 12.24 -5.47
N LYS A 196 9.69 12.55 -4.59
CA LYS A 196 9.84 12.38 -3.14
C LYS A 196 10.16 10.92 -2.75
N LEU A 197 9.45 9.94 -3.31
CA LEU A 197 9.70 8.53 -3.02
C LEU A 197 11.08 8.08 -3.51
N ASN A 198 11.49 8.53 -4.71
CA ASN A 198 12.83 8.26 -5.23
C ASN A 198 13.91 8.83 -4.30
N ASP A 199 13.74 10.08 -3.81
CA ASP A 199 14.69 10.71 -2.88
C ASP A 199 14.80 9.93 -1.56
N ILE A 200 13.69 9.40 -1.05
CA ILE A 200 13.68 8.54 0.15
C ILE A 200 14.48 7.26 -0.12
N TYR A 201 14.28 6.59 -1.25
CA TYR A 201 15.08 5.39 -1.57
C TYR A 201 16.56 5.73 -1.79
N VAL A 202 16.90 6.83 -2.45
CA VAL A 202 18.30 7.30 -2.57
C VAL A 202 18.93 7.49 -1.20
N HIS A 203 18.20 8.13 -0.27
CA HIS A 203 18.66 8.37 1.08
C HIS A 203 19.00 7.07 1.82
N HIS A 204 18.08 6.09 1.79
CA HIS A 204 18.26 4.86 2.55
C HIS A 204 19.10 3.80 1.85
N THR A 205 19.03 3.66 0.53
CA THR A 205 19.80 2.66 -0.21
C THR A 205 21.23 3.10 -0.54
N LYS A 206 21.50 4.40 -0.43
CA LYS A 206 22.76 5.05 -0.84
C LYS A 206 23.07 4.86 -2.34
N LYS A 207 22.08 4.44 -3.15
CA LYS A 207 22.23 4.28 -4.60
C LYS A 207 22.03 5.62 -5.31
N PRO A 208 22.69 5.84 -6.46
CA PRO A 208 22.45 7.02 -7.30
C PRO A 208 20.98 7.12 -7.74
N LEU A 209 20.47 8.35 -7.87
CA LEU A 209 19.09 8.61 -8.30
C LEU A 209 18.75 7.88 -9.63
N ALA A 210 19.67 7.86 -10.59
CA ALA A 210 19.45 7.20 -11.88
C ALA A 210 19.20 5.68 -11.76
N ASP A 211 19.85 5.01 -10.80
CA ASP A 211 19.66 3.58 -10.55
C ASP A 211 18.31 3.35 -9.86
N VAL A 212 17.95 4.21 -8.90
CA VAL A 212 16.64 4.17 -8.23
C VAL A 212 15.51 4.41 -9.24
N GLU A 213 15.62 5.44 -10.08
CA GLU A 213 14.61 5.75 -11.11
C GLU A 213 14.43 4.59 -12.10
N LYS A 214 15.52 3.94 -12.49
CA LYS A 214 15.49 2.78 -13.38
C LYS A 214 14.75 1.59 -12.77
N VAL A 215 15.00 1.32 -11.49
CA VAL A 215 14.34 0.22 -10.76
C VAL A 215 12.87 0.55 -10.50
N MET A 216 12.57 1.81 -10.15
CA MET A 216 11.22 2.26 -9.84
C MET A 216 10.32 2.45 -11.07
N ASP A 217 10.85 2.40 -12.30
CA ASP A 217 10.04 2.67 -13.51
C ASP A 217 8.95 1.63 -13.75
N ARG A 218 9.21 0.37 -13.42
CA ARG A 218 8.28 -0.77 -13.50
C ARG A 218 8.43 -1.64 -12.26
N ASP A 219 7.49 -2.58 -12.09
CA ASP A 219 7.56 -3.56 -11.00
C ASP A 219 8.88 -4.31 -11.03
N SER A 220 9.73 -4.06 -10.06
CA SER A 220 11.03 -4.71 -9.90
C SER A 220 11.02 -5.58 -8.65
N TYR A 221 11.11 -6.88 -8.85
CA TYR A 221 11.10 -7.88 -7.79
C TYR A 221 12.52 -8.28 -7.42
N PHE A 222 12.78 -8.37 -6.12
CA PHE A 222 14.05 -8.74 -5.53
C PHE A 222 13.86 -9.92 -4.60
N THR A 223 14.77 -10.87 -4.67
CA THR A 223 15.04 -11.80 -3.58
C THR A 223 15.64 -11.05 -2.40
N ALA A 224 15.69 -11.68 -1.22
CA ALA A 224 16.33 -11.07 -0.04
C ALA A 224 17.80 -10.68 -0.31
N GLN A 225 18.54 -11.51 -1.06
CA GLN A 225 19.93 -11.24 -1.41
C GLN A 225 20.07 -10.06 -2.37
N GLU A 226 19.27 -10.02 -3.43
CA GLU A 226 19.28 -8.90 -4.39
C GLU A 226 18.85 -7.57 -3.71
N ALA A 227 17.92 -7.62 -2.74
CA ALA A 227 17.53 -6.46 -1.96
C ALA A 227 18.68 -5.96 -1.05
N MET A 228 19.49 -6.87 -0.52
CA MET A 228 20.71 -6.53 0.22
C MET A 228 21.76 -5.91 -0.72
N ASP A 229 21.99 -6.47 -1.88
CA ASP A 229 22.95 -5.95 -2.86
C ASP A 229 22.52 -4.56 -3.40
N PHE A 230 21.23 -4.33 -3.48
CA PHE A 230 20.68 -3.02 -3.83
C PHE A 230 20.68 -2.02 -2.66
N GLY A 231 20.79 -2.48 -1.41
CA GLY A 231 20.84 -1.64 -0.21
C GLY A 231 19.46 -1.34 0.41
N VAL A 232 18.42 -2.09 0.06
CA VAL A 232 17.10 -2.00 0.71
C VAL A 232 17.15 -2.60 2.10
N VAL A 233 17.95 -3.65 2.29
CA VAL A 233 18.23 -4.28 3.57
C VAL A 233 19.72 -4.42 3.79
N ASP A 234 20.14 -4.61 5.04
CA ASP A 234 21.55 -4.73 5.44
C ASP A 234 21.98 -6.18 5.63
N GLU A 235 21.01 -7.07 5.95
CA GLU A 235 21.29 -8.44 6.32
C GLU A 235 20.18 -9.40 5.86
N VAL A 236 20.57 -10.58 5.36
CA VAL A 236 19.66 -11.72 5.17
C VAL A 236 19.82 -12.65 6.38
N VAL A 237 18.75 -12.76 7.19
CA VAL A 237 18.77 -13.57 8.42
C VAL A 237 18.59 -15.04 8.08
N HIS A 238 19.62 -15.82 8.20
CA HIS A 238 19.57 -17.27 7.99
C HIS A 238 18.93 -18.01 9.18
N PRO A 239 18.36 -19.20 8.93
CA PRO A 239 17.83 -20.04 10.00
C PRO A 239 18.92 -20.30 11.06
N ARG A 240 18.52 -20.26 12.32
CA ARG A 240 19.43 -20.66 13.40
C ARG A 240 19.80 -22.13 13.21
N THR A 241 21.08 -22.43 13.15
CA THR A 241 21.57 -23.81 13.25
C THR A 241 21.08 -24.37 14.58
N LYS A 242 20.33 -25.48 14.52
CA LYS A 242 19.97 -26.23 15.73
C LYS A 242 21.21 -27.05 16.10
N ASP A 243 21.93 -26.60 17.11
CA ASP A 243 22.92 -27.40 17.78
C ASP A 243 22.25 -28.54 18.56
#